data_94cffbd1edc4c8c3ccf42944426b02c8
#
_entry.id   94cffbd1edc4c8c3ccf42944426b02c8
#
_cell.length_a   1.000
_cell.length_b   1.000
_cell.length_c   1.000
_cell.angle_alpha   90.00
_cell.angle_beta   90.00
_cell.angle_gamma   90.00
#
_symmetry.space_group_name_H-M   'P 1'
#
loop_
_entity.id
_entity.type
_entity.pdbx_description
1 polymer ?
#
loop_
_entity_poly.entity_id
_entity_poly.type
_entity_poly.pdbx_seq_one_letter_code
_entity_poly.pdbx_strand_id
1 'polypeptide(L)' 'NAAARMNEISYSRLMHGLKLANVTINRKMLSEIAIHDPKGFTKIVDTAKAALEKA' A
#
# COMPACT_ATOMS: atom_id res chain seq x y z
N ASN A 1 -8.99 0.78 -3.58
CA ASN A 1 -9.51 0.43 -4.62
C ASN A 1 -8.96 0.60 -6.03
N ALA A 2 -9.31 1.62 -6.84
CA ALA A 2 -8.77 1.70 -8.20
C ALA A 2 -7.24 1.75 -8.20
N ALA A 3 -6.64 2.56 -7.34
CA ALA A 3 -5.18 2.67 -7.28
C ALA A 3 -4.54 1.36 -6.85
N ALA A 4 -5.14 0.67 -5.88
CA ALA A 4 -4.63 -0.61 -5.43
C ALA A 4 -4.73 -1.67 -6.53
N ARG A 5 -5.82 -1.63 -7.29
CA ARG A 5 -6.00 -2.57 -8.40
C ARG A 5 -4.99 -2.34 -9.51
N MET A 6 -4.64 -1.08 -9.77
CA MET A 6 -3.62 -0.75 -10.75
C MET A 6 -2.27 -1.36 -10.39
N ASN A 7 -2.03 -1.60 -9.11
CA ASN A 7 -0.79 -2.21 -8.64
C ASN A 7 -0.96 -3.71 -8.34
N GLU A 8 -2.03 -4.31 -8.84
CA GLU A 8 -2.30 -5.75 -8.73
C GLU A 8 -2.38 -6.25 -7.29
N ILE A 9 -2.86 -5.43 -6.39
CA ILE A 9 -3.03 -5.81 -4.99
C ILE A 9 -4.35 -5.23 -4.48
N SER A 10 -5.07 -6.03 -3.69
CA SER A 10 -6.31 -5.55 -3.11
C SER A 10 -6.01 -4.60 -1.95
N TYR A 11 -6.97 -3.71 -1.66
CA TYR A 11 -6.80 -2.75 -0.57
C TYR A 11 -6.57 -3.44 0.77
N SER A 12 -7.32 -4.51 1.02
CA SER A 12 -7.18 -5.28 2.27
C SER A 12 -5.78 -5.86 2.41
N ARG A 13 -5.25 -6.41 1.33
CA ARG A 13 -3.90 -6.96 1.33
C ARG A 13 -2.85 -5.87 1.50
N LEU A 14 -3.07 -4.72 0.87
CA LEU A 14 -2.17 -3.59 1.00
C LEU A 14 -2.05 -3.17 2.46
N MET A 15 -3.19 -3.03 3.14
CA MET A 15 -3.19 -2.65 4.55
C MET A 15 -2.53 -3.72 5.41
N HIS A 16 -2.77 -4.99 5.12
CA HIS A 16 -2.15 -6.08 5.86
C HIS A 16 -0.63 -6.09 5.65
N GLY A 17 -0.19 -5.92 4.41
CA GLY A 17 1.24 -5.88 4.10
C GLY A 17 1.95 -4.73 4.79
N LEU A 18 1.30 -3.57 4.86
CA LEU A 18 1.87 -2.41 5.55
C LEU A 18 2.03 -2.69 7.04
N LYS A 19 1.07 -3.39 7.65
CA LYS A 19 1.19 -3.80 9.05
C LYS A 19 2.37 -4.75 9.25
N LEU A 20 2.52 -5.71 8.36
CA LEU A 20 3.63 -6.66 8.42
C LEU A 20 4.97 -5.96 8.24
N ALA A 21 5.01 -4.93 7.42
CA ALA A 21 6.22 -4.14 7.20
C ALA A 21 6.46 -3.12 8.31
N ASN A 22 5.58 -3.10 9.32
CA ASN A 22 5.67 -2.18 10.44
C ASN A 22 5.54 -0.72 10.01
N VAL A 23 4.75 -0.46 8.99
CA VAL A 23 4.48 0.88 8.49
C VAL A 23 3.17 1.38 9.07
N THR A 24 3.24 2.48 9.81
CA THR A 24 2.06 3.05 10.46
C THR A 24 1.41 4.10 9.56
N ILE A 25 0.50 3.64 8.71
CA ILE A 25 -0.24 4.51 7.79
C ILE A 25 -1.72 4.18 7.89
N ASN A 26 -2.56 5.20 8.02
CA ASN A 26 -4.00 4.99 8.03
C ASN A 26 -4.59 5.22 6.64
N ARG A 27 -5.89 4.93 6.50
CA ARG A 27 -6.59 5.03 5.21
C ARG A 27 -6.52 6.44 4.63
N LYS A 28 -6.65 7.44 5.49
CA LYS A 28 -6.63 8.84 5.06
C LYS A 28 -5.28 9.20 4.46
N MET A 29 -4.21 8.79 5.11
CA MET A 29 -2.86 9.05 4.61
C MET A 29 -2.61 8.35 3.28
N LEU A 30 -3.06 7.11 3.15
CA LEU A 30 -2.94 6.38 1.89
C LEU A 30 -3.68 7.07 0.76
N SER A 31 -4.89 7.54 1.02
CA SER A 31 -5.68 8.25 0.02
C SER A 31 -4.96 9.51 -0.44
N GLU A 32 -4.43 10.28 0.50
CA GLU A 32 -3.70 11.50 0.16
C GLU A 32 -2.47 11.21 -0.67
N ILE A 33 -1.70 10.20 -0.30
CA ILE A 33 -0.50 9.83 -1.04
C ILE A 33 -0.87 9.37 -2.45
N ALA A 34 -1.93 8.60 -2.61
CA ALA A 34 -2.38 8.13 -3.91
C ALA A 34 -2.75 9.29 -4.84
N ILE A 35 -3.32 10.36 -4.29
CA ILE A 35 -3.74 11.52 -5.05
C ILE A 35 -2.58 12.46 -5.32
N HIS A 36 -1.80 12.77 -4.31
CA HIS A 36 -0.75 13.78 -4.39
C HIS A 36 0.60 13.24 -4.83
N ASP A 37 0.89 11.99 -4.53
CA ASP A 37 2.19 11.39 -4.85
C ASP A 37 2.01 9.93 -5.30
N PRO A 38 1.57 9.73 -6.55
CA PRO A 38 1.35 8.36 -7.05
C PRO A 38 2.64 7.53 -7.07
N LYS A 39 3.78 8.16 -7.26
CA LYS A 39 5.06 7.44 -7.24
C LYS A 39 5.37 6.93 -5.83
N GLY A 40 5.13 7.76 -4.83
CA GLY A 40 5.29 7.35 -3.44
C GLY A 40 4.32 6.24 -3.08
N PHE A 41 3.11 6.31 -3.60
CA PHE A 41 2.12 5.27 -3.38
C PHE A 41 2.59 3.93 -3.93
N THR A 42 3.19 3.93 -5.12
CA THR A 42 3.73 2.71 -5.72
C THR A 42 4.82 2.10 -4.84
N LYS A 43 5.69 2.92 -4.28
CA LYS A 43 6.72 2.43 -3.36
C LYS A 43 6.11 1.78 -2.13
N ILE A 44 5.05 2.38 -1.60
CA ILE A 44 4.35 1.83 -0.45
C ILE A 44 3.75 0.47 -0.80
N VAL A 45 3.15 0.35 -1.99
CA VAL A 45 2.57 -0.91 -2.46
C VAL A 45 3.67 -1.97 -2.59
N ASP A 46 4.82 -1.61 -3.14
CA ASP A 46 5.93 -2.54 -3.26
C ASP A 46 6.40 -3.03 -1.90
N THR A 47 6.48 -2.13 -0.92
CA THR A 47 6.85 -2.50 0.44
C THR A 47 5.86 -3.49 1.02
N ALA A 48 4.57 -3.24 0.83
CA ALA A 48 3.53 -4.12 1.32
C ALA A 48 3.60 -5.49 0.65
N LYS A 49 3.81 -5.51 -0.66
CA LYS A 49 3.94 -6.77 -1.40
C LYS A 49 5.11 -7.59 -0.90
N ALA A 50 6.26 -6.95 -0.70
CA ALA A 50 7.45 -7.63 -0.21
C ALA A 50 7.19 -8.22 1.18
N ALA A 51 6.50 -7.48 2.04
CA ALA A 51 6.17 -7.98 3.36
C ALA A 51 5.22 -9.18 3.29
N LEU A 52 4.26 -9.13 2.38
CA LEU A 52 3.33 -10.25 2.19
C LEU A 52 4.03 -11.50 1.67
N GLU A 53 5.01 -11.32 0.80
CA GLU A 53 5.77 -12.44 0.26
C GLU A 53 6.63 -13.11 1.35
N LYS A 54 7.13 -12.33 2.27
CA LYS A 54 7.94 -12.86 3.37
C LYS A 54 7.08 -13.51 4.45
N ALA A 55 5.85 -13.13 4.54
CA ALA A 55 4.92 -13.71 5.49
C ALA A 55 4.37 -15.03 4.97
#